data_04d328266f6734330358da19c2fe3484
#
_entry.id   04d328266f6734330358da19c2fe3484
#
_cell.length_a   1.000
_cell.length_b   1.000
_cell.length_c   1.000
_cell.angle_alpha   90.00
_cell.angle_beta   90.00
_cell.angle_gamma   90.00
#
_symmetry.space_group_name_H-M   'P 1'
#
loop_
_entity.id
_entity.type
_entity.pdbx_description
1 polymer ?
#
loop_
_entity_poly.entity_id
_entity_poly.type
_entity_poly.pdbx_seq_one_letter_code
_entity_poly.pdbx_strand_id
1 'polypeptide(L)'
;MTKKLFDLQGKNVLLTGASKGMGLSMAQGLVNHGANVVISSRKLDQCQKAADAINESSGQKKAFAYSCNASSKEELQELVEFSIAELGSITTLVCNAGVNSFFGSMSEIDDESYDKTMDTNVKSNHWLINMVTPSMKESGGGSIMITSSIAAFHASETLGTYSISKLAVLGLVRNYASELGPSNI
;
A
#
# COMPACT_ATOMS: atom_id res chain seq x y z
N MET A 1 26.56 8.26 -17.68
CA MET A 1 26.38 7.43 -16.46
C MET A 1 25.47 6.28 -16.83
N THR A 2 25.94 5.05 -16.73
CA THR A 2 25.10 3.84 -16.89
C THR A 2 24.07 3.83 -15.76
N LYS A 3 22.77 3.98 -16.07
CA LYS A 3 21.71 3.76 -15.09
C LYS A 3 21.90 2.36 -14.50
N LYS A 4 22.00 2.26 -13.17
CA LYS A 4 21.98 0.97 -12.51
C LYS A 4 20.60 0.34 -12.76
N LEU A 5 20.58 -0.91 -13.16
CA LEU A 5 19.35 -1.71 -13.21
C LEU A 5 18.72 -1.65 -11.79
N PHE A 6 17.44 -1.32 -11.69
CA PHE A 6 16.73 -1.11 -10.40
C PHE A 6 17.07 0.19 -9.64
N ASP A 7 17.61 1.22 -10.30
CA ASP A 7 17.78 2.54 -9.67
C ASP A 7 16.41 3.21 -9.46
N LEU A 8 16.10 3.54 -8.20
CA LEU A 8 14.86 4.19 -7.77
C LEU A 8 15.10 5.62 -7.25
N GLN A 9 16.23 6.24 -7.58
CA GLN A 9 16.46 7.64 -7.24
C GLN A 9 15.36 8.54 -7.81
N GLY A 10 14.83 9.44 -6.97
CA GLY A 10 13.72 10.33 -7.34
C GLY A 10 12.33 9.66 -7.32
N LYS A 11 12.23 8.39 -6.93
CA LYS A 11 10.93 7.75 -6.69
C LYS A 11 10.47 8.00 -5.26
N ASN A 12 9.25 8.46 -5.14
CA ASN A 12 8.57 8.77 -3.89
C ASN A 12 7.42 7.78 -3.69
N VAL A 13 7.55 6.96 -2.66
CA VAL A 13 6.68 5.79 -2.44
C VAL A 13 5.80 5.99 -1.22
N LEU A 14 4.50 5.80 -1.37
CA LEU A 14 3.57 5.60 -0.27
C LEU A 14 3.29 4.10 -0.10
N LEU A 15 3.59 3.55 1.06
CA LEU A 15 3.48 2.12 1.35
C LEU A 15 2.63 1.87 2.62
N THR A 16 1.52 1.17 2.47
CA THR A 16 0.64 0.82 3.59
C THR A 16 0.96 -0.56 4.19
N GLY A 17 0.68 -0.74 5.50
CA GLY A 17 0.94 -2.00 6.18
C GLY A 17 2.43 -2.34 6.29
N ALA A 18 3.28 -1.34 6.52
CA ALA A 18 4.72 -1.44 6.36
C ALA A 18 5.56 -1.42 7.65
N SER A 19 4.94 -1.49 8.82
CA SER A 19 5.67 -1.50 10.09
C SER A 19 6.34 -2.84 10.42
N LYS A 20 6.03 -3.92 9.67
CA LYS A 20 6.59 -5.27 9.85
C LYS A 20 6.39 -6.14 8.62
N GLY A 21 7.00 -7.35 8.64
CA GLY A 21 6.78 -8.39 7.63
C GLY A 21 7.12 -7.94 6.21
N MET A 22 6.30 -8.35 5.24
CA MET A 22 6.54 -8.05 3.81
C MET A 22 6.62 -6.54 3.53
N GLY A 23 5.74 -5.74 4.12
CA GLY A 23 5.75 -4.29 3.93
C GLY A 23 7.05 -3.64 4.38
N LEU A 24 7.57 -4.04 5.55
CA LEU A 24 8.87 -3.56 6.03
C LEU A 24 10.02 -3.98 5.11
N SER A 25 10.03 -5.22 4.65
CA SER A 25 11.05 -5.71 3.71
C SER A 25 10.99 -4.97 2.37
N MET A 26 9.79 -4.66 1.87
CA MET A 26 9.61 -3.83 0.67
C MET A 26 10.15 -2.42 0.90
N ALA A 27 9.81 -1.76 2.02
CA ALA A 27 10.30 -0.43 2.35
C ALA A 27 11.83 -0.38 2.40
N GLN A 28 12.47 -1.35 3.07
CA GLN A 28 13.92 -1.47 3.12
C GLN A 28 14.53 -1.64 1.72
N GLY A 29 13.95 -2.52 0.89
CA GLY A 29 14.40 -2.74 -0.48
C GLY A 29 14.30 -1.48 -1.33
N LEU A 30 13.18 -0.75 -1.26
CA LEU A 30 12.96 0.49 -1.99
C LEU A 30 13.98 1.57 -1.60
N VAL A 31 14.24 1.76 -0.30
CA VAL A 31 15.24 2.73 0.19
C VAL A 31 16.66 2.32 -0.22
N ASN A 32 17.01 1.05 -0.14
CA ASN A 32 18.32 0.55 -0.59
C ASN A 32 18.60 0.80 -2.07
N HIS A 33 17.54 0.94 -2.88
CA HIS A 33 17.64 1.28 -4.30
C HIS A 33 17.46 2.79 -4.59
N GLY A 34 17.36 3.61 -3.55
CA GLY A 34 17.39 5.07 -3.68
C GLY A 34 16.04 5.79 -3.55
N ALA A 35 14.92 5.09 -3.39
CA ALA A 35 13.61 5.71 -3.20
C ALA A 35 13.48 6.40 -1.84
N ASN A 36 12.59 7.41 -1.78
CA ASN A 36 12.04 7.91 -0.52
C ASN A 36 10.73 7.18 -0.24
N VAL A 37 10.45 6.83 1.02
CA VAL A 37 9.29 5.99 1.36
C VAL A 37 8.57 6.55 2.58
N VAL A 38 7.27 6.81 2.46
CA VAL A 38 6.38 6.93 3.63
C VAL A 38 5.83 5.56 3.94
N ILE A 39 6.08 5.07 5.16
CA ILE A 39 5.55 3.81 5.68
C ILE A 39 4.42 4.08 6.65
N SER A 40 3.33 3.33 6.52
CA SER A 40 2.20 3.48 7.42
C SER A 40 1.66 2.17 7.97
N SER A 41 1.16 2.23 9.18
CA SER A 41 0.33 1.23 9.84
C SER A 41 -0.44 1.88 11.00
N ARG A 42 -1.32 1.12 11.67
CA ARG A 42 -2.14 1.64 12.78
C ARG A 42 -1.38 2.11 14.02
N LYS A 43 -0.12 1.71 14.19
CA LYS A 43 0.70 2.01 15.37
C LYS A 43 1.90 2.87 14.98
N LEU A 44 1.85 4.15 15.34
CA LEU A 44 2.90 5.11 15.01
C LEU A 44 4.27 4.69 15.56
N ASP A 45 4.31 4.20 16.80
CA ASP A 45 5.56 3.76 17.44
C ASP A 45 6.26 2.65 16.65
N GLN A 46 5.49 1.72 16.06
CA GLN A 46 6.04 0.65 15.22
C GLN A 46 6.49 1.19 13.86
N CYS A 47 5.75 2.12 13.26
CA CYS A 47 6.18 2.76 12.02
C CYS A 47 7.45 3.58 12.24
N GLN A 48 7.54 4.33 13.35
CA GLN A 48 8.72 5.14 13.66
C GLN A 48 9.96 4.27 13.85
N LYS A 49 9.87 3.20 14.66
CA LYS A 49 10.98 2.24 14.83
C LYS A 49 11.44 1.64 13.51
N ALA A 50 10.50 1.30 12.63
CA ALA A 50 10.80 0.77 11.31
C ALA A 50 11.50 1.81 10.42
N ALA A 51 11.01 3.05 10.39
CA ALA A 51 11.61 4.14 9.63
C ALA A 51 13.03 4.47 10.14
N ASP A 52 13.22 4.53 11.45
CA ASP A 52 14.52 4.80 12.07
C ASP A 52 15.53 3.73 11.71
N ALA A 53 15.17 2.45 11.81
CA ALA A 53 16.03 1.33 11.43
C ALA A 53 16.41 1.35 9.94
N ILE A 54 15.46 1.69 9.06
CA ILE A 54 15.72 1.86 7.62
C ILE A 54 16.68 3.01 7.38
N ASN A 55 16.48 4.15 8.03
CA ASN A 55 17.31 5.34 7.88
C ASN A 55 18.73 5.10 8.41
N GLU A 56 18.86 4.46 9.56
CA GLU A 56 20.16 4.06 10.13
C GLU A 56 20.92 3.13 9.18
N SER A 57 20.26 2.08 8.70
CA SER A 57 20.84 1.11 7.76
C SER A 57 21.28 1.73 6.44
N SER A 58 20.54 2.71 5.91
CA SER A 58 20.85 3.38 4.65
C SER A 58 21.84 4.54 4.80
N GLY A 59 22.05 5.03 6.02
CA GLY A 59 22.82 6.25 6.31
C GLY A 59 22.17 7.54 5.80
N GLN A 60 20.88 7.51 5.43
CA GLN A 60 20.15 8.63 4.86
C GLN A 60 18.71 8.70 5.41
N LYS A 61 18.18 9.91 5.57
CA LYS A 61 16.77 10.10 5.95
C LYS A 61 15.87 9.96 4.72
N LYS A 62 15.43 8.75 4.44
CA LYS A 62 14.58 8.39 3.27
C LYS A 62 13.28 7.68 3.63
N ALA A 63 13.15 7.18 4.85
CA ALA A 63 11.93 6.56 5.36
C ALA A 63 11.26 7.50 6.37
N PHE A 64 9.96 7.70 6.22
CA PHE A 64 9.12 8.54 7.05
C PHE A 64 7.95 7.72 7.58
N ALA A 65 7.52 7.97 8.81
CA ALA A 65 6.49 7.19 9.48
C ALA A 65 5.20 7.98 9.65
N TYR A 66 4.07 7.34 9.38
CA TYR A 66 2.75 7.89 9.66
C TYR A 66 1.80 6.80 10.19
N SER A 67 0.96 7.12 11.17
CA SER A 67 -0.08 6.18 11.61
C SER A 67 -1.33 6.33 10.76
N CYS A 68 -1.90 5.20 10.32
CA CYS A 68 -3.13 5.22 9.54
C CYS A 68 -3.88 3.89 9.69
N ASN A 69 -5.17 3.99 9.98
CA ASN A 69 -6.10 2.89 9.84
C ASN A 69 -6.61 2.85 8.39
N ALA A 70 -6.21 1.85 7.64
CA ALA A 70 -6.60 1.72 6.24
C ALA A 70 -8.11 1.59 6.00
N SER A 71 -8.92 1.30 7.03
CA SER A 71 -10.38 1.28 6.90
C SER A 71 -11.03 2.68 7.08
N SER A 72 -10.27 3.72 7.46
CA SER A 72 -10.76 5.09 7.56
C SER A 72 -10.34 5.88 6.31
N LYS A 73 -11.34 6.40 5.61
CA LYS A 73 -11.11 7.24 4.42
C LYS A 73 -10.44 8.57 4.80
N GLU A 74 -10.81 9.11 5.94
CA GLU A 74 -10.28 10.36 6.49
C GLU A 74 -8.78 10.20 6.81
N GLU A 75 -8.41 9.15 7.55
CA GLU A 75 -7.00 8.87 7.87
C GLU A 75 -6.16 8.56 6.62
N LEU A 76 -6.75 7.94 5.60
CA LEU A 76 -6.08 7.73 4.32
C LEU A 76 -5.83 9.05 3.58
N GLN A 77 -6.77 10.00 3.64
CA GLN A 77 -6.59 11.33 3.07
C GLN A 77 -5.44 12.08 3.77
N GLU A 78 -5.43 12.09 5.09
CA GLU A 78 -4.35 12.69 5.89
C GLU A 78 -2.98 12.04 5.60
N LEU A 79 -2.94 10.71 5.43
CA LEU A 79 -1.74 9.99 5.04
C LEU A 79 -1.22 10.43 3.66
N VAL A 80 -2.09 10.63 2.69
CA VAL A 80 -1.70 11.09 1.35
C VAL A 80 -1.19 12.54 1.42
N GLU A 81 -1.86 13.42 2.15
CA GLU A 81 -1.45 14.81 2.35
C GLU A 81 -0.07 14.89 3.04
N PHE A 82 0.13 14.13 4.11
CA PHE A 82 1.43 14.00 4.77
C PHE A 82 2.51 13.51 3.80
N SER A 83 2.19 12.50 3.00
CA SER A 83 3.15 11.93 2.05
C SER A 83 3.57 12.93 0.97
N ILE A 84 2.64 13.74 0.48
CA ILE A 84 2.93 14.82 -0.48
C ILE A 84 3.75 15.93 0.19
N ALA A 85 3.43 16.31 1.42
CA ALA A 85 4.17 17.32 2.16
C ALA A 85 5.64 16.92 2.40
N GLU A 86 5.90 15.66 2.78
CA GLU A 86 7.24 15.15 3.06
C GLU A 86 8.05 14.86 1.79
N LEU A 87 7.41 14.36 0.73
CA LEU A 87 8.09 13.86 -0.45
C LEU A 87 8.00 14.81 -1.67
N GLY A 88 7.13 15.81 -1.63
CA GLY A 88 6.80 16.71 -2.74
C GLY A 88 5.82 16.11 -3.75
N SER A 89 5.83 14.82 -3.95
CA SER A 89 4.90 14.09 -4.85
C SER A 89 4.86 12.61 -4.50
N ILE A 90 3.84 11.90 -4.98
CA ILE A 90 3.78 10.44 -4.92
C ILE A 90 3.92 9.88 -6.33
N THR A 91 4.98 9.15 -6.61
CA THR A 91 5.23 8.50 -7.90
C THR A 91 4.95 7.00 -7.87
N THR A 92 4.83 6.42 -6.67
CA THR A 92 4.55 5.00 -6.49
C THR A 92 3.65 4.79 -5.28
N LEU A 93 2.59 4.01 -5.46
CA LEU A 93 1.70 3.56 -4.39
C LEU A 93 1.85 2.05 -4.21
N VAL A 94 2.05 1.60 -2.98
CA VAL A 94 2.05 0.17 -2.62
C VAL A 94 0.96 -0.09 -1.58
N CYS A 95 -0.16 -0.61 -2.03
CA CYS A 95 -1.27 -1.06 -1.20
C CYS A 95 -0.97 -2.45 -0.65
N ASN A 96 -0.30 -2.50 0.52
CA ASN A 96 0.07 -3.76 1.15
C ASN A 96 -0.72 -4.04 2.43
N ALA A 97 -1.36 -3.05 3.04
CA ALA A 97 -2.24 -3.27 4.17
C ALA A 97 -3.35 -4.27 3.81
N GLY A 98 -3.62 -5.20 4.71
CA GLY A 98 -4.67 -6.19 4.54
C GLY A 98 -4.93 -6.95 5.83
N VAL A 99 -6.16 -7.43 5.97
CA VAL A 99 -6.61 -8.20 7.12
C VAL A 99 -7.35 -9.46 6.66
N ASN A 100 -7.34 -10.46 7.51
CA ASN A 100 -8.33 -11.53 7.55
C ASN A 100 -9.02 -11.43 8.91
N SER A 101 -10.27 -10.99 8.94
CA SER A 101 -10.99 -10.71 10.18
C SER A 101 -11.68 -11.94 10.75
N PHE A 102 -11.85 -12.99 9.94
CA PHE A 102 -12.54 -14.21 10.33
C PHE A 102 -11.86 -15.43 9.73
N PHE A 103 -11.77 -16.49 10.52
CA PHE A 103 -11.22 -17.78 10.09
C PHE A 103 -12.23 -18.89 10.45
N GLY A 104 -12.99 -19.33 9.45
CA GLY A 104 -14.07 -20.31 9.62
C GLY A 104 -14.97 -20.39 8.39
N SER A 105 -16.10 -21.06 8.52
CA SER A 105 -17.10 -21.20 7.45
C SER A 105 -17.70 -19.86 7.05
N MET A 106 -17.89 -19.63 5.77
CA MET A 106 -18.54 -18.40 5.28
C MET A 106 -19.97 -18.23 5.80
N SER A 107 -20.66 -19.31 6.16
CA SER A 107 -22.00 -19.24 6.74
C SER A 107 -22.03 -18.75 8.19
N GLU A 108 -20.88 -18.64 8.83
CA GLU A 108 -20.73 -18.25 10.24
C GLU A 108 -20.09 -16.87 10.41
N ILE A 109 -19.64 -16.24 9.32
CA ILE A 109 -19.03 -14.90 9.40
C ILE A 109 -20.13 -13.86 9.71
N ASP A 110 -19.88 -13.00 10.68
CA ASP A 110 -20.72 -11.84 10.95
C ASP A 110 -20.45 -10.70 9.97
N ASP A 111 -21.42 -9.79 9.84
CA ASP A 111 -21.37 -8.66 8.91
C ASP A 111 -20.20 -7.71 9.23
N GLU A 112 -19.89 -7.50 10.52
CA GLU A 112 -18.78 -6.64 10.95
C GLU A 112 -17.44 -7.18 10.46
N SER A 113 -17.20 -8.48 10.61
CA SER A 113 -15.98 -9.15 10.14
C SER A 113 -15.90 -9.17 8.61
N TYR A 114 -17.04 -9.36 7.93
CA TYR A 114 -17.13 -9.30 6.48
C TYR A 114 -16.78 -7.91 5.98
N ASP A 115 -17.46 -6.88 6.47
CA ASP A 115 -17.27 -5.49 6.08
C ASP A 115 -15.85 -5.03 6.36
N LYS A 116 -15.30 -5.34 7.54
CA LYS A 116 -13.92 -5.01 7.88
C LYS A 116 -12.90 -5.61 6.91
N THR A 117 -13.12 -6.84 6.46
CA THR A 117 -12.24 -7.47 5.47
C THR A 117 -12.36 -6.78 4.12
N MET A 118 -13.57 -6.49 3.65
CA MET A 118 -13.81 -5.83 2.37
C MET A 118 -13.36 -4.36 2.39
N ASP A 119 -13.65 -3.62 3.44
CA ASP A 119 -13.25 -2.22 3.58
C ASP A 119 -11.72 -2.08 3.61
N THR A 120 -11.02 -2.92 4.39
CA THR A 120 -9.56 -2.86 4.48
C THR A 120 -8.88 -3.37 3.22
N ASN A 121 -9.35 -4.49 2.63
CA ASN A 121 -8.60 -5.13 1.55
C ASN A 121 -8.97 -4.62 0.16
N VAL A 122 -10.17 -4.06 -0.03
CA VAL A 122 -10.69 -3.66 -1.35
C VAL A 122 -10.93 -2.16 -1.41
N LYS A 123 -11.81 -1.67 -0.54
CA LYS A 123 -12.30 -0.28 -0.60
C LYS A 123 -11.21 0.74 -0.28
N SER A 124 -10.33 0.43 0.67
CA SER A 124 -9.17 1.27 1.00
C SER A 124 -8.26 1.47 -0.21
N ASN A 125 -8.01 0.42 -0.98
CA ASN A 125 -7.18 0.49 -2.18
C ASN A 125 -7.80 1.39 -3.25
N HIS A 126 -9.12 1.27 -3.44
CA HIS A 126 -9.87 2.15 -4.33
C HIS A 126 -9.73 3.63 -3.90
N TRP A 127 -9.90 3.93 -2.63
CA TRP A 127 -9.74 5.29 -2.12
C TRP A 127 -8.33 5.83 -2.33
N LEU A 128 -7.32 5.06 -1.94
CA LEU A 128 -5.91 5.46 -2.08
C LEU A 128 -5.54 5.73 -3.54
N ILE A 129 -5.94 4.87 -4.47
CA ILE A 129 -5.68 5.06 -5.90
C ILE A 129 -6.25 6.40 -6.36
N ASN A 130 -7.52 6.69 -6.02
CA ASN A 130 -8.14 7.96 -6.39
C ASN A 130 -7.45 9.18 -5.77
N MET A 131 -7.01 9.08 -4.51
CA MET A 131 -6.34 10.16 -3.79
C MET A 131 -4.94 10.45 -4.33
N VAL A 132 -4.18 9.44 -4.76
CA VAL A 132 -2.81 9.64 -5.28
C VAL A 132 -2.74 9.94 -6.77
N THR A 133 -3.78 9.57 -7.52
CA THR A 133 -3.82 9.74 -8.99
C THR A 133 -3.54 11.18 -9.47
N PRO A 134 -4.06 12.25 -8.84
CA PRO A 134 -3.73 13.61 -9.24
C PRO A 134 -2.22 13.89 -9.16
N SER A 135 -1.59 13.59 -8.03
CA SER A 135 -0.14 13.77 -7.83
C SER A 135 0.70 12.97 -8.82
N MET A 136 0.29 11.74 -9.15
CA MET A 136 0.95 10.93 -10.18
C MET A 136 0.84 11.54 -11.56
N LYS A 137 -0.35 12.03 -11.96
CA LYS A 137 -0.56 12.70 -13.25
C LYS A 137 0.30 13.96 -13.38
N GLU A 138 0.35 14.79 -12.34
CA GLU A 138 1.19 15.99 -12.29
C GLU A 138 2.68 15.66 -12.38
N SER A 139 3.10 14.49 -11.86
CA SER A 139 4.48 13.98 -11.95
C SER A 139 4.81 13.30 -13.29
N GLY A 140 3.87 13.26 -14.24
CA GLY A 140 4.06 12.64 -15.56
C GLY A 140 3.89 11.12 -15.59
N GLY A 141 3.23 10.56 -14.57
CA GLY A 141 2.92 9.14 -14.46
C GLY A 141 3.32 8.53 -13.12
N GLY A 142 3.09 7.23 -12.99
CA GLY A 142 3.36 6.55 -11.72
C GLY A 142 3.26 5.03 -11.83
N SER A 143 3.35 4.38 -10.68
CA SER A 143 3.14 2.93 -10.57
C SER A 143 2.30 2.60 -9.34
N ILE A 144 1.32 1.73 -9.50
CA ILE A 144 0.45 1.27 -8.41
C ILE A 144 0.58 -0.23 -8.28
N MET A 145 0.87 -0.70 -7.08
CA MET A 145 0.96 -2.11 -6.73
C MET A 145 -0.04 -2.44 -5.61
N ILE A 146 -0.74 -3.56 -5.74
CA ILE A 146 -1.64 -4.06 -4.70
C ILE A 146 -1.22 -5.49 -4.34
N THR A 147 -1.01 -5.75 -3.05
CA THR A 147 -0.70 -7.09 -2.55
C THR A 147 -1.96 -7.96 -2.57
N SER A 148 -2.03 -8.89 -3.52
CA SER A 148 -3.04 -9.93 -3.56
C SER A 148 -2.57 -11.17 -2.77
N SER A 149 -3.08 -12.33 -3.08
CA SER A 149 -2.75 -13.60 -2.42
C SER A 149 -2.98 -14.76 -3.38
N ILE A 150 -2.30 -15.88 -3.16
CA ILE A 150 -2.66 -17.15 -3.80
C ILE A 150 -4.10 -17.58 -3.48
N ALA A 151 -4.64 -17.14 -2.33
CA ALA A 151 -6.03 -17.35 -1.96
C ALA A 151 -7.04 -16.71 -2.94
N ALA A 152 -6.61 -15.79 -3.80
CA ALA A 152 -7.44 -15.26 -4.89
C ALA A 152 -7.77 -16.31 -5.97
N PHE A 153 -7.00 -17.36 -6.07
CA PHE A 153 -7.10 -18.38 -7.11
C PHE A 153 -7.54 -19.76 -6.60
N HIS A 154 -7.63 -19.92 -5.29
CA HIS A 154 -7.99 -21.17 -4.66
C HIS A 154 -9.15 -20.99 -3.68
N ALA A 155 -10.14 -21.87 -3.77
CA ALA A 155 -11.19 -21.94 -2.76
C ALA A 155 -10.60 -22.41 -1.43
N SER A 156 -11.18 -21.91 -0.33
CA SER A 156 -10.81 -22.28 1.04
C SER A 156 -12.06 -22.40 1.89
N GLU A 157 -12.16 -23.44 2.67
CA GLU A 157 -13.26 -23.66 3.61
C GLU A 157 -13.24 -22.67 4.77
N THR A 158 -12.09 -22.02 5.03
CA THR A 158 -11.88 -21.18 6.22
C THR A 158 -11.46 -19.75 5.91
N LEU A 159 -11.13 -19.42 4.65
CA LEU A 159 -10.65 -18.10 4.21
C LEU A 159 -11.57 -17.43 3.20
N GLY A 160 -12.86 -17.83 3.14
CA GLY A 160 -13.74 -17.46 2.04
C GLY A 160 -13.80 -15.96 1.75
N THR A 161 -14.14 -15.13 2.73
CA THR A 161 -14.23 -13.66 2.57
C THR A 161 -12.88 -13.04 2.24
N TYR A 162 -11.80 -13.52 2.87
CA TYR A 162 -10.45 -13.07 2.54
C TYR A 162 -10.11 -13.41 1.08
N SER A 163 -10.38 -14.62 0.63
CA SER A 163 -10.15 -15.07 -0.76
C SER A 163 -10.92 -14.20 -1.75
N ILE A 164 -12.20 -13.92 -1.46
CA ILE A 164 -13.05 -13.02 -2.25
C ILE A 164 -12.41 -11.63 -2.34
N SER A 165 -11.97 -11.06 -1.21
CA SER A 165 -11.35 -9.74 -1.18
C SER A 165 -10.06 -9.70 -2.01
N LYS A 166 -9.25 -10.77 -1.96
CA LYS A 166 -8.00 -10.87 -2.72
C LYS A 166 -8.20 -11.14 -4.22
N LEU A 167 -9.33 -11.73 -4.60
CA LEU A 167 -9.77 -11.80 -6.00
C LEU A 167 -10.30 -10.45 -6.49
N ALA A 168 -11.08 -9.75 -5.67
CA ALA A 168 -11.63 -8.43 -6.02
C ALA A 168 -10.54 -7.40 -6.35
N VAL A 169 -9.38 -7.42 -5.65
CA VAL A 169 -8.28 -6.50 -5.96
C VAL A 169 -7.65 -6.76 -7.33
N LEU A 170 -7.73 -7.97 -7.89
CA LEU A 170 -7.31 -8.22 -9.28
C LEU A 170 -8.25 -7.50 -10.27
N GLY A 171 -9.54 -7.43 -9.94
CA GLY A 171 -10.51 -6.62 -10.67
C GLY A 171 -10.18 -5.13 -10.62
N LEU A 172 -9.83 -4.60 -9.43
CA LEU A 172 -9.39 -3.21 -9.31
C LEU A 172 -8.17 -2.92 -10.19
N VAL A 173 -7.14 -3.76 -10.13
CA VAL A 173 -5.92 -3.58 -10.93
C VAL A 173 -6.24 -3.52 -12.42
N ARG A 174 -7.06 -4.42 -12.94
CA ARG A 174 -7.42 -4.45 -14.36
C ARG A 174 -8.16 -3.20 -14.81
N ASN A 175 -9.14 -2.75 -14.00
CA ASN A 175 -9.93 -1.57 -14.34
C ASN A 175 -9.09 -0.29 -14.27
N TYR A 176 -8.30 -0.10 -13.21
CA TYR A 176 -7.43 1.07 -13.09
C TYR A 176 -6.30 1.08 -14.11
N ALA A 177 -5.73 -0.06 -14.46
CA ALA A 177 -4.74 -0.13 -15.55
C ALA A 177 -5.32 0.32 -16.90
N SER A 178 -6.58 -0.05 -17.19
CA SER A 178 -7.28 0.44 -18.39
C SER A 178 -7.58 1.94 -18.34
N GLU A 179 -8.03 2.44 -17.19
CA GLU A 179 -8.41 3.85 -17.01
C GLU A 179 -7.20 4.78 -16.96
N LEU A 180 -6.16 4.40 -16.22
CA LEU A 180 -5.01 5.25 -15.91
C LEU A 180 -3.82 5.06 -16.87
N GLY A 181 -3.82 3.99 -17.66
CA GLY A 181 -2.77 3.70 -18.66
C GLY A 181 -2.48 4.87 -19.62
N PRO A 182 -3.50 5.59 -20.17
CA PRO A 182 -3.27 6.78 -20.98
C PRO A 182 -2.52 7.91 -20.25
N SER A 183 -2.54 7.91 -18.91
CA SER A 183 -1.79 8.86 -18.05
C SER A 183 -0.43 8.31 -17.60
N ASN A 184 0.05 7.21 -18.18
CA ASN A 184 1.31 6.57 -17.81
C ASN A 184 1.33 6.08 -16.34
N ILE A 185 0.19 5.56 -15.83
CA ILE A 185 0.05 5.02 -14.48
C ILE A 185 -0.41 3.57 -14.58
#